data_6de22b14a2db061fb9b4572902acdcb5
#
_entry.id   6de22b14a2db061fb9b4572902acdcb5
#
_cell.length_a   1.000
_cell.length_b   1.000
_cell.length_c   1.000
_cell.angle_alpha   90.00
_cell.angle_beta   90.00
_cell.angle_gamma   90.00
#
_symmetry.space_group_name_H-M   'P 1'
#
loop_
_entity.id
_entity.type
_entity.pdbx_description
1 polymer ?
#
loop_
_entity_poly.entity_id
_entity_poly.type
_entity_poly.pdbx_seq_one_letter_code
_entity_poly.pdbx_strand_id
1 'polypeptide(L)'
;TNGLIENLTTQFSSFGGNIGVTLFSGKQNINQLARANLNIISRQYQLEDMKDDISLFVANSYLQVMFNKELEQVQKYQLQLAQQELERTQIRIDAGVQTKAEIYEIEANLAAQEQALVQAENAFLLSRISLAQLLLVTDYENFDIATVDYDVPLSQILLEKPKKIYEKALTLRNDVKVGA
;
A
#
# COMPACT_ATOMS: atom_id res chain seq x y z
N THR A 1 7.96 35.88 -78.42
CA THR A 1 6.81 35.03 -78.01
C THR A 1 6.93 34.70 -76.54
N ASN A 2 6.22 35.50 -75.75
CA ASN A 2 6.16 35.25 -74.30
C ASN A 2 5.13 34.15 -74.07
N GLY A 3 5.63 32.92 -73.67
CA GLY A 3 4.75 31.87 -73.22
C GLY A 3 4.26 32.17 -71.81
N LEU A 4 2.99 32.48 -71.68
CA LEU A 4 2.32 32.49 -70.34
C LEU A 4 2.19 31.06 -69.84
N ILE A 5 2.86 30.75 -68.75
CA ILE A 5 2.65 29.50 -67.98
C ILE A 5 1.39 29.74 -67.15
N GLU A 6 0.24 29.23 -67.57
CA GLU A 6 -0.95 29.17 -66.76
C GLU A 6 -0.76 28.03 -65.73
N ASN A 7 -0.67 28.38 -64.45
CA ASN A 7 -0.74 27.43 -63.36
C ASN A 7 -2.20 26.95 -63.19
N LEU A 8 -2.52 25.83 -63.81
CA LEU A 8 -3.80 25.16 -63.62
C LEU A 8 -3.79 24.46 -62.25
N THR A 9 -4.43 25.04 -61.27
CA THR A 9 -4.67 24.39 -59.98
C THR A 9 -5.96 23.57 -60.05
N THR A 10 -5.84 22.26 -60.12
CA THR A 10 -7.01 21.38 -60.15
C THR A 10 -7.25 20.85 -58.72
N GLN A 11 -8.38 21.22 -58.13
CA GLN A 11 -8.84 20.64 -56.86
C GLN A 11 -9.74 19.43 -57.12
N PHE A 12 -9.34 18.29 -56.58
CA PHE A 12 -10.18 17.10 -56.60
C PHE A 12 -10.76 16.87 -55.19
N SER A 13 -12.06 16.74 -55.07
CA SER A 13 -12.74 16.24 -53.90
C SER A 13 -13.55 15.02 -54.29
N SER A 14 -13.30 13.88 -53.63
CA SER A 14 -14.06 12.64 -53.81
C SER A 14 -14.76 12.28 -52.51
N PHE A 15 -16.07 12.01 -52.58
CA PHE A 15 -16.87 11.47 -51.52
C PHE A 15 -17.28 10.05 -51.91
N GLY A 16 -16.92 9.06 -51.09
CA GLY A 16 -17.32 7.67 -51.30
C GLY A 16 -18.05 7.14 -50.07
N GLY A 17 -19.23 6.60 -50.25
CA GLY A 17 -19.97 5.84 -49.24
C GLY A 17 -19.90 4.36 -49.59
N ASN A 18 -19.48 3.50 -48.64
CA ASN A 18 -19.50 2.07 -48.83
C ASN A 18 -20.47 1.42 -47.82
N ILE A 19 -21.42 0.63 -48.31
CA ILE A 19 -22.37 -0.13 -47.49
C ILE A 19 -22.10 -1.63 -47.77
N GLY A 20 -21.63 -2.35 -46.74
CA GLY A 20 -21.38 -3.79 -46.84
C GLY A 20 -22.22 -4.55 -45.81
N VAL A 21 -22.90 -5.60 -46.24
CA VAL A 21 -23.65 -6.54 -45.40
C VAL A 21 -22.99 -7.89 -45.48
N THR A 22 -22.49 -8.40 -44.33
CA THR A 22 -21.89 -9.71 -44.26
C THR A 22 -23.01 -10.76 -44.17
N LEU A 23 -23.24 -11.50 -45.23
CA LEU A 23 -24.29 -12.55 -45.29
C LEU A 23 -23.91 -13.82 -44.59
N PHE A 24 -22.62 -14.13 -44.48
CA PHE A 24 -22.11 -15.32 -43.79
C PHE A 24 -20.73 -15.06 -43.18
N SER A 25 -20.60 -15.35 -41.89
CA SER A 25 -19.37 -15.12 -41.12
C SER A 25 -18.76 -16.42 -40.56
N GLY A 26 -19.16 -17.60 -41.03
CA GLY A 26 -18.56 -18.89 -40.65
C GLY A 26 -18.47 -19.11 -39.14
N LYS A 27 -19.55 -18.93 -38.40
CA LYS A 27 -19.61 -19.02 -36.90
C LYS A 27 -18.80 -17.92 -36.16
N GLN A 28 -18.24 -16.94 -36.86
CA GLN A 28 -17.46 -15.86 -36.23
C GLN A 28 -18.24 -15.16 -35.12
N ASN A 29 -19.51 -14.84 -35.36
CA ASN A 29 -20.38 -14.15 -34.39
C ASN A 29 -20.63 -15.02 -33.14
N ILE A 30 -20.81 -16.34 -33.31
CA ILE A 30 -21.01 -17.29 -32.20
C ILE A 30 -19.73 -17.36 -31.37
N ASN A 31 -18.58 -17.47 -32.01
CA ASN A 31 -17.28 -17.48 -31.32
C ASN A 31 -16.95 -16.13 -30.62
N GLN A 32 -17.34 -15.04 -31.24
CA GLN A 32 -17.20 -13.69 -30.60
C GLN A 32 -18.07 -13.58 -29.35
N LEU A 33 -19.32 -14.06 -29.39
CA LEU A 33 -20.21 -14.08 -28.24
C LEU A 33 -19.67 -14.98 -27.13
N ALA A 34 -19.19 -16.20 -27.46
CA ALA A 34 -18.56 -17.10 -26.51
C ALA A 34 -17.32 -16.46 -25.85
N ARG A 35 -16.46 -15.81 -26.65
CA ARG A 35 -15.30 -15.05 -26.14
C ARG A 35 -15.72 -13.90 -25.25
N ALA A 36 -16.77 -13.14 -25.60
CA ALA A 36 -17.27 -12.05 -24.78
C ALA A 36 -17.78 -12.56 -23.42
N ASN A 37 -18.48 -13.69 -23.39
CA ASN A 37 -18.95 -14.32 -22.16
C ASN A 37 -17.79 -14.79 -21.26
N LEU A 38 -16.77 -15.41 -21.85
CA LEU A 38 -15.57 -15.83 -21.12
C LEU A 38 -14.80 -14.60 -20.55
N ASN A 39 -14.74 -13.51 -21.33
CA ASN A 39 -14.14 -12.28 -20.86
C ASN A 39 -14.90 -11.70 -19.64
N ILE A 40 -16.22 -11.78 -19.61
CA ILE A 40 -17.01 -11.32 -18.44
C ILE A 40 -16.63 -12.14 -17.21
N ILE A 41 -16.57 -13.47 -17.33
CA ILE A 41 -16.19 -14.37 -16.23
C ILE A 41 -14.76 -14.06 -15.75
N SER A 42 -13.82 -13.90 -16.68
CA SER A 42 -12.44 -13.55 -16.37
C SER A 42 -12.36 -12.21 -15.62
N ARG A 43 -13.14 -11.18 -16.04
CA ARG A 43 -13.21 -9.90 -15.36
C ARG A 43 -13.82 -9.99 -13.95
N GLN A 44 -14.77 -10.89 -13.74
CA GLN A 44 -15.32 -11.15 -12.41
C GLN A 44 -14.26 -11.73 -11.47
N TYR A 45 -13.47 -12.70 -11.92
CA TYR A 45 -12.36 -13.24 -11.11
C TYR A 45 -11.27 -12.19 -10.86
N GLN A 46 -10.95 -11.34 -11.84
CA GLN A 46 -10.01 -10.23 -11.64
C GLN A 46 -10.52 -9.22 -10.60
N LEU A 47 -11.84 -8.97 -10.56
CA LEU A 47 -12.43 -8.11 -9.55
C LEU A 47 -12.31 -8.71 -8.14
N GLU A 48 -12.55 -10.01 -7.99
CA GLU A 48 -12.39 -10.69 -6.70
C GLU A 48 -10.92 -10.72 -6.25
N ASP A 49 -9.99 -10.97 -7.16
CA ASP A 49 -8.54 -10.90 -6.89
C ASP A 49 -8.12 -9.51 -6.42
N MET A 50 -8.61 -8.46 -7.08
CA MET A 50 -8.36 -7.08 -6.67
C MET A 50 -8.94 -6.74 -5.28
N LYS A 51 -10.10 -7.29 -4.92
CA LYS A 51 -10.67 -7.13 -3.57
C LYS A 51 -9.80 -7.79 -2.51
N ASP A 52 -9.28 -8.99 -2.80
CA ASP A 52 -8.37 -9.71 -1.93
C ASP A 52 -7.07 -8.92 -1.72
N ASP A 53 -6.49 -8.38 -2.80
CA ASP A 53 -5.29 -7.55 -2.76
C ASP A 53 -5.50 -6.27 -1.93
N ILE A 54 -6.61 -5.57 -2.16
CA ILE A 54 -6.94 -4.36 -1.38
C ILE A 54 -7.11 -4.71 0.10
N SER A 55 -7.77 -5.82 0.42
CA SER A 55 -7.97 -6.27 1.79
C SER A 55 -6.64 -6.55 2.49
N LEU A 56 -5.71 -7.22 1.80
CA LEU A 56 -4.35 -7.46 2.31
C LEU A 56 -3.58 -6.15 2.49
N PHE A 57 -3.72 -5.21 1.54
CA PHE A 57 -3.05 -3.92 1.61
C PHE A 57 -3.55 -3.09 2.80
N VAL A 58 -4.86 -3.07 3.04
CA VAL A 58 -5.45 -2.41 4.21
C VAL A 58 -4.97 -3.08 5.51
N ALA A 59 -4.97 -4.40 5.58
CA ALA A 59 -4.50 -5.13 6.75
C ALA A 59 -3.03 -4.83 7.06
N ASN A 60 -2.16 -4.84 6.05
CA ASN A 60 -0.74 -4.51 6.22
C ASN A 60 -0.55 -3.04 6.66
N SER A 61 -1.30 -2.11 6.07
CA SER A 61 -1.24 -0.70 6.45
C SER A 61 -1.71 -0.49 7.89
N TYR A 62 -2.77 -1.19 8.31
CA TYR A 62 -3.24 -1.16 9.69
C TYR A 62 -2.19 -1.70 10.68
N LEU A 63 -1.58 -2.85 10.38
CA LEU A 63 -0.50 -3.41 11.19
C LEU A 63 0.71 -2.46 11.27
N GLN A 64 1.03 -1.75 10.19
CA GLN A 64 2.09 -0.75 10.20
C GLN A 64 1.76 0.43 11.13
N VAL A 65 0.51 0.88 11.16
CA VAL A 65 0.07 1.93 12.11
C VAL A 65 0.18 1.44 13.55
N MET A 66 -0.27 0.21 13.83
CA MET A 66 -0.12 -0.40 15.15
C MET A 66 1.34 -0.50 15.59
N PHE A 67 2.21 -1.00 14.70
CA PHE A 67 3.64 -1.09 14.96
C PHE A 67 4.26 0.26 15.29
N ASN A 68 3.96 1.29 14.51
CA ASN A 68 4.49 2.64 14.75
C ASN A 68 3.94 3.26 16.05
N LYS A 69 2.69 2.96 16.41
CA LYS A 69 2.08 3.38 17.68
C LYS A 69 2.81 2.75 18.89
N GLU A 70 3.09 1.46 18.82
CA GLU A 70 3.85 0.78 19.88
C GLU A 70 5.31 1.28 19.94
N LEU A 71 5.92 1.53 18.78
CA LEU A 71 7.27 2.09 18.71
C LEU A 71 7.33 3.49 19.36
N GLU A 72 6.37 4.35 19.09
CA GLU A 72 6.24 5.66 19.74
C GLU A 72 6.15 5.49 21.28
N GLN A 73 5.35 4.54 21.75
CA GLN A 73 5.22 4.28 23.17
C GLN A 73 6.55 3.80 23.80
N VAL A 74 7.27 2.93 23.11
CA VAL A 74 8.61 2.49 23.52
C VAL A 74 9.58 3.67 23.61
N GLN A 75 9.58 4.58 22.64
CA GLN A 75 10.45 5.78 22.66
C GLN A 75 10.09 6.72 23.81
N LYS A 76 8.81 6.87 24.15
CA LYS A 76 8.38 7.63 25.34
C LYS A 76 8.96 7.05 26.63
N TYR A 77 8.94 5.73 26.78
CA TYR A 77 9.57 5.07 27.92
C TYR A 77 11.09 5.23 27.95
N GLN A 78 11.76 5.15 26.79
CA GLN A 78 13.20 5.35 26.70
C GLN A 78 13.60 6.79 27.10
N LEU A 79 12.83 7.77 26.63
CA LEU A 79 13.04 9.17 27.04
C LEU A 79 12.84 9.36 28.54
N GLN A 80 11.81 8.76 29.13
CA GLN A 80 11.58 8.83 30.57
C GLN A 80 12.74 8.20 31.38
N LEU A 81 13.29 7.08 30.90
CA LEU A 81 14.46 6.45 31.54
C LEU A 81 15.70 7.33 31.43
N ALA A 82 15.94 7.96 30.27
CA ALA A 82 17.05 8.89 30.10
C ALA A 82 16.93 10.12 31.01
N GLN A 83 15.71 10.67 31.18
CA GLN A 83 15.44 11.76 32.12
C GLN A 83 15.72 11.35 33.56
N GLN A 84 15.30 10.18 34.00
CA GLN A 84 15.58 9.65 35.33
C GLN A 84 17.09 9.46 35.57
N GLU A 85 17.82 9.01 34.54
CA GLU A 85 19.27 8.82 34.64
C GLU A 85 19.99 10.18 34.76
N LEU A 86 19.54 11.20 34.02
CA LEU A 86 20.05 12.56 34.17
C LEU A 86 19.85 13.07 35.60
N GLU A 87 18.65 12.94 36.17
CA GLU A 87 18.33 13.35 37.52
C GLU A 87 19.22 12.62 38.57
N ARG A 88 19.36 11.29 38.43
CA ARG A 88 20.23 10.51 39.33
C ARG A 88 21.70 10.93 39.23
N THR A 89 22.18 11.17 38.01
CA THR A 89 23.56 11.59 37.78
C THR A 89 23.81 12.97 38.40
N GLN A 90 22.87 13.91 38.29
CA GLN A 90 22.96 15.23 38.92
C GLN A 90 23.06 15.10 40.45
N ILE A 91 22.23 14.29 41.08
CA ILE A 91 22.28 14.03 42.54
C ILE A 91 23.65 13.48 42.96
N ARG A 92 24.25 12.55 42.18
CA ARG A 92 25.56 11.98 42.47
C ARG A 92 26.69 12.99 42.32
N ILE A 93 26.59 13.89 41.33
CA ILE A 93 27.55 14.99 41.13
C ILE A 93 27.46 15.97 42.31
N ASP A 94 26.24 16.31 42.73
CA ASP A 94 26.03 17.26 43.86
C ASP A 94 26.52 16.64 45.18
N ALA A 95 26.46 15.31 45.32
CA ALA A 95 27.03 14.56 46.43
C ALA A 95 28.57 14.38 46.33
N GLY A 96 29.22 14.81 45.25
CA GLY A 96 30.66 14.71 45.04
C GLY A 96 31.12 13.26 44.68
N VAL A 97 30.22 12.37 44.29
CA VAL A 97 30.49 10.95 43.94
C VAL A 97 30.87 10.79 42.49
N GLN A 98 30.39 11.65 41.62
CA GLN A 98 30.64 11.65 40.15
C GLN A 98 31.25 12.98 39.69
N THR A 99 31.91 12.93 38.50
CA THR A 99 32.51 14.08 37.88
C THR A 99 31.50 14.87 37.06
N LYS A 100 31.65 16.19 36.99
CA LYS A 100 30.77 17.04 36.12
C LYS A 100 30.87 16.72 34.64
N ALA A 101 31.94 16.06 34.20
CA ALA A 101 32.12 15.68 32.81
C ALA A 101 31.11 14.62 32.35
N GLU A 102 30.68 13.75 33.26
CA GLU A 102 29.74 12.67 32.95
C GLU A 102 28.33 13.16 32.59
N ILE A 103 27.95 14.39 33.06
CA ILE A 103 26.62 14.93 32.75
C ILE A 103 26.46 15.21 31.26
N TYR A 104 27.53 15.63 30.57
CA TYR A 104 27.47 15.96 29.13
C TYR A 104 27.17 14.71 28.28
N GLU A 105 27.65 13.55 28.69
CA GLU A 105 27.33 12.29 28.01
C GLU A 105 25.87 11.91 28.20
N ILE A 106 25.34 12.07 29.41
CA ILE A 106 23.94 11.81 29.73
C ILE A 106 23.01 12.78 29.00
N GLU A 107 23.36 14.08 28.97
CA GLU A 107 22.62 15.11 28.23
C GLU A 107 22.61 14.81 26.71
N ALA A 108 23.74 14.37 26.15
CA ALA A 108 23.79 13.97 24.75
C ALA A 108 22.91 12.76 24.46
N ASN A 109 22.88 11.77 25.37
CA ASN A 109 21.97 10.63 25.25
C ASN A 109 20.51 11.08 25.35
N LEU A 110 20.17 11.95 26.30
CA LEU A 110 18.81 12.51 26.43
C LEU A 110 18.36 13.18 25.13
N ALA A 111 19.19 14.03 24.54
CA ALA A 111 18.89 14.69 23.27
C ALA A 111 18.69 13.68 22.12
N ALA A 112 19.46 12.59 22.12
CA ALA A 112 19.29 11.51 21.15
C ALA A 112 17.93 10.79 21.33
N GLN A 113 17.48 10.55 22.58
CA GLN A 113 16.16 9.95 22.85
C GLN A 113 15.02 10.91 22.47
N GLU A 114 15.17 12.21 22.71
CA GLU A 114 14.19 13.21 22.26
C GLU A 114 14.06 13.22 20.74
N GLN A 115 15.16 13.16 20.00
CA GLN A 115 15.15 13.04 18.56
C GLN A 115 14.46 11.75 18.10
N ALA A 116 14.76 10.62 18.74
CA ALA A 116 14.16 9.33 18.41
C ALA A 116 12.64 9.34 18.65
N LEU A 117 12.17 9.98 19.71
CA LEU A 117 10.74 10.14 19.97
C LEU A 117 10.06 10.94 18.87
N VAL A 118 10.60 12.11 18.48
CA VAL A 118 10.05 12.94 17.41
C VAL A 118 9.97 12.15 16.08
N GLN A 119 10.98 11.34 15.79
CA GLN A 119 10.96 10.48 14.61
C GLN A 119 9.86 9.42 14.67
N ALA A 120 9.66 8.79 15.85
CA ALA A 120 8.61 7.79 16.03
C ALA A 120 7.20 8.42 15.95
N GLU A 121 6.99 9.59 16.55
CA GLU A 121 5.74 10.36 16.46
C GLU A 121 5.40 10.72 15.00
N ASN A 122 6.39 11.18 14.23
CA ASN A 122 6.21 11.45 12.81
C ASN A 122 5.89 10.18 12.00
N ALA A 123 6.58 9.07 12.28
CA ALA A 123 6.32 7.80 11.61
C ALA A 123 4.90 7.29 11.90
N PHE A 124 4.44 7.41 13.16
CA PHE A 124 3.06 7.07 13.53
C PHE A 124 2.06 7.97 12.81
N LEU A 125 2.25 9.29 12.83
CA LEU A 125 1.37 10.25 12.16
C LEU A 125 1.26 9.96 10.65
N LEU A 126 2.38 9.76 9.97
CA LEU A 126 2.41 9.49 8.52
C LEU A 126 1.73 8.16 8.18
N SER A 127 1.96 7.11 8.97
CA SER A 127 1.30 5.82 8.74
C SER A 127 -0.21 5.91 8.95
N ARG A 128 -0.67 6.66 9.95
CA ARG A 128 -2.09 6.91 10.22
C ARG A 128 -2.76 7.67 9.07
N ILE A 129 -2.11 8.72 8.56
CA ILE A 129 -2.61 9.48 7.41
C ILE A 129 -2.66 8.58 6.17
N SER A 130 -1.64 7.76 5.92
CA SER A 130 -1.61 6.84 4.80
C SER A 130 -2.76 5.82 4.85
N LEU A 131 -3.06 5.29 6.02
CA LEU A 131 -4.21 4.40 6.22
C LEU A 131 -5.54 5.12 5.99
N ALA A 132 -5.69 6.35 6.52
CA ALA A 132 -6.90 7.16 6.30
C ALA A 132 -7.13 7.45 4.81
N GLN A 133 -6.08 7.78 4.07
CA GLN A 133 -6.13 7.96 2.61
C GLN A 133 -6.53 6.69 1.87
N LEU A 134 -5.98 5.54 2.27
CA LEU A 134 -6.33 4.25 1.69
C LEU A 134 -7.80 3.89 1.91
N LEU A 135 -8.34 4.25 3.07
CA LEU A 135 -9.75 4.06 3.42
C LEU A 135 -10.67 5.17 2.90
N LEU A 136 -10.12 6.17 2.19
CA LEU A 136 -10.84 7.34 1.69
C LEU A 136 -11.58 8.13 2.79
N VAL A 137 -11.02 8.13 4.01
CA VAL A 137 -11.56 8.91 5.14
C VAL A 137 -11.24 10.39 4.90
N THR A 138 -12.29 11.23 4.87
CA THR A 138 -12.13 12.68 4.64
C THR A 138 -11.66 13.43 5.89
N ASP A 139 -12.07 12.97 7.07
CA ASP A 139 -11.65 13.52 8.37
C ASP A 139 -10.44 12.75 8.91
N TYR A 140 -9.28 12.99 8.32
CA TYR A 140 -8.03 12.33 8.73
C TYR A 140 -7.43 12.89 10.02
N GLU A 141 -7.84 14.09 10.44
CA GLU A 141 -7.32 14.72 11.67
C GLU A 141 -7.84 14.00 12.91
N ASN A 142 -9.12 13.63 12.92
CA ASN A 142 -9.76 12.91 14.02
C ASN A 142 -9.72 11.37 13.83
N PHE A 143 -9.12 10.90 12.73
CA PHE A 143 -9.01 9.47 12.48
C PHE A 143 -8.00 8.83 13.43
N ASP A 144 -8.44 7.84 14.19
CA ASP A 144 -7.58 6.98 15.01
C ASP A 144 -7.99 5.51 14.84
N ILE A 145 -7.05 4.62 15.13
CA ILE A 145 -7.27 3.18 15.06
C ILE A 145 -7.71 2.63 16.42
N ALA A 146 -8.68 1.72 16.41
CA ALA A 146 -8.99 0.94 17.60
C ALA A 146 -7.82 -0.01 17.89
N THR A 147 -7.32 0.01 19.11
CA THR A 147 -6.33 -0.96 19.57
C THR A 147 -7.08 -2.23 19.95
N VAL A 148 -6.95 -3.27 19.14
CA VAL A 148 -7.55 -4.57 19.42
C VAL A 148 -6.42 -5.53 19.77
N ASP A 149 -6.57 -6.18 20.90
CA ASP A 149 -5.65 -7.27 21.29
C ASP A 149 -6.02 -8.50 20.45
N TYR A 150 -5.11 -8.90 19.56
CA TYR A 150 -5.31 -10.04 18.67
C TYR A 150 -4.55 -11.24 19.24
N ASP A 151 -5.32 -12.25 19.64
CA ASP A 151 -4.74 -13.60 19.73
C ASP A 151 -4.53 -14.12 18.31
N VAL A 152 -3.27 -14.28 17.89
CA VAL A 152 -2.93 -14.77 16.55
C VAL A 152 -3.14 -16.29 16.54
N PRO A 153 -4.26 -16.79 15.98
CA PRO A 153 -4.46 -18.23 15.91
C PRO A 153 -3.39 -18.84 15.00
N LEU A 154 -2.76 -19.91 15.46
CA LEU A 154 -1.85 -20.69 14.62
C LEU A 154 -2.62 -21.16 13.39
N SER A 155 -2.28 -20.59 12.23
CA SER A 155 -2.90 -20.98 10.97
C SER A 155 -2.64 -22.46 10.70
N GLN A 156 -3.71 -23.24 10.53
CA GLN A 156 -3.59 -24.67 10.19
C GLN A 156 -2.82 -24.89 8.88
N ILE A 157 -2.79 -23.88 7.99
CA ILE A 157 -2.01 -23.91 6.75
C ILE A 157 -0.50 -24.09 7.03
N LEU A 158 0.04 -23.50 8.11
CA LEU A 158 1.45 -23.64 8.45
C LEU A 158 1.84 -25.08 8.84
N LEU A 159 0.86 -25.90 9.20
CA LEU A 159 1.07 -27.31 9.58
C LEU A 159 0.85 -28.27 8.39
N GLU A 160 0.36 -27.78 7.26
CA GLU A 160 0.10 -28.61 6.08
C GLU A 160 1.36 -28.80 5.22
N LYS A 161 1.41 -29.94 4.51
CA LYS A 161 2.51 -30.20 3.56
C LYS A 161 2.40 -29.25 2.36
N PRO A 162 3.53 -28.76 1.80
CA PRO A 162 3.52 -27.81 0.66
C PRO A 162 2.70 -28.25 -0.52
N LYS A 163 2.69 -29.55 -0.84
CA LYS A 163 1.88 -30.10 -1.95
C LYS A 163 0.39 -29.87 -1.74
N LYS A 164 -0.10 -30.05 -0.50
CA LYS A 164 -1.53 -29.87 -0.17
C LYS A 164 -1.92 -28.39 -0.19
N ILE A 165 -1.00 -27.52 0.22
CA ILE A 165 -1.18 -26.06 0.12
C ILE A 165 -1.29 -25.66 -1.36
N TYR A 166 -0.42 -26.18 -2.21
CA TYR A 166 -0.46 -25.93 -3.65
C TYR A 166 -1.77 -26.42 -4.30
N GLU A 167 -2.22 -27.64 -4.00
CA GLU A 167 -3.48 -28.19 -4.53
C GLU A 167 -4.69 -27.32 -4.09
N LYS A 168 -4.72 -26.84 -2.85
CA LYS A 168 -5.74 -25.88 -2.39
C LYS A 168 -5.63 -24.54 -3.12
N ALA A 169 -4.44 -24.03 -3.31
CA ALA A 169 -4.23 -22.76 -4.00
C ALA A 169 -4.78 -22.79 -5.44
N LEU A 170 -4.55 -23.86 -6.18
CA LEU A 170 -5.08 -24.03 -7.55
C LEU A 170 -6.62 -23.93 -7.61
N THR A 171 -7.32 -24.31 -6.56
CA THR A 171 -8.79 -24.28 -6.52
C THR A 171 -9.37 -22.98 -5.95
N LEU A 172 -8.65 -22.33 -5.05
CA LEU A 172 -9.15 -21.16 -4.33
C LEU A 172 -8.74 -19.85 -4.97
N ARG A 173 -7.51 -19.74 -5.48
CA ARG A 173 -6.96 -18.50 -5.99
C ARG A 173 -7.66 -18.01 -7.25
N ASN A 174 -8.08 -16.74 -7.22
CA ASN A 174 -8.80 -16.13 -8.32
C ASN A 174 -7.91 -15.82 -9.53
N ASP A 175 -6.63 -15.47 -9.31
CA ASP A 175 -5.65 -15.27 -10.40
C ASP A 175 -5.43 -16.52 -11.24
N VAL A 176 -5.43 -17.72 -10.62
CA VAL A 176 -5.37 -19.00 -11.35
C VAL A 176 -6.60 -19.21 -12.21
N LYS A 177 -7.79 -18.87 -11.70
CA LYS A 177 -9.06 -19.00 -12.44
C LYS A 177 -9.17 -18.03 -13.62
N VAL A 178 -8.47 -16.90 -13.58
CA VAL A 178 -8.39 -15.95 -14.71
C VAL A 178 -7.63 -16.55 -15.89
N GLY A 179 -6.60 -17.38 -15.62
CA GLY A 179 -5.75 -17.99 -16.64
C GLY A 179 -6.23 -19.35 -17.17
N ALA A 180 -7.28 -19.93 -16.55
CA ALA A 180 -7.85 -21.23 -16.93
C ALA A 180 -9.01 -21.07 -17.93
#